data_c0aa89fa643ab89ea35f14fa06927de2
#
_entry.id   c0aa89fa643ab89ea35f14fa06927de2
#
_cell.length_a   1.000
_cell.length_b   1.000
_cell.length_c   1.000
_cell.angle_alpha   90.00
_cell.angle_beta   90.00
_cell.angle_gamma   90.00
#
_symmetry.space_group_name_H-M   'P 1'
#
loop_
_entity.id
_entity.type
_entity.pdbx_description
1 polymer ?
#
loop_
_entity_poly.entity_id
_entity_poly.type
_entity_poly.pdbx_seq_one_letter_code
_entity_poly.pdbx_strand_id
1 'polypeptide(L)'
;MVRGVLRGGPGRVRMKNTGDHNLTRSASWLALQAHAQRLAKAPLKDLLNQAGRRHEYSVQACGLVMDFSRQHLDRDTLNSLLSLAEERQLEPWREKLFAGEPVNNTEDRAAMHMALRATPDDDYRVNGEAVIPAVHAELERIGQFVDAIHQGKYTGNSGKPLRQVVNIGIGGSDLGPAIAYQALHDFRHRQMHCHFVSAIDGQELHDLTQTLDPAETVFIVCSKTFTTTETMANA
;
A
#
# COMPACT_ATOMS: atom_id res chain seq x y z
N MET A 1 0.24 14.98 -20.35
CA MET A 1 0.59 13.66 -20.93
C MET A 1 2.11 13.53 -20.89
N VAL A 2 2.67 12.92 -19.87
CA VAL A 2 4.12 12.69 -19.75
C VAL A 2 4.32 11.18 -19.72
N ARG A 3 4.71 10.62 -20.86
CA ARG A 3 5.20 9.24 -20.96
C ARG A 3 6.69 9.23 -20.66
N GLY A 4 7.06 8.91 -19.42
CA GLY A 4 8.42 8.50 -19.07
C GLY A 4 8.58 7.02 -19.39
N VAL A 5 9.20 6.72 -20.53
CA VAL A 5 9.48 5.36 -20.98
C VAL A 5 10.76 4.88 -20.31
N LEU A 6 10.64 3.98 -19.35
CA LEU A 6 11.74 3.09 -18.97
C LEU A 6 11.73 1.88 -19.92
N ARG A 7 12.49 1.95 -20.99
CA ARG A 7 12.78 0.80 -21.87
C ARG A 7 13.82 -0.09 -21.17
N GLY A 8 13.40 -1.28 -20.73
CA GLY A 8 14.29 -2.34 -20.28
C GLY A 8 15.05 -2.96 -21.43
N GLY A 9 16.38 -3.09 -21.27
CA GLY A 9 17.24 -3.89 -22.13
C GLY A 9 17.10 -5.40 -21.84
N PRO A 10 17.53 -6.28 -22.76
CA PRO A 10 17.27 -7.72 -22.70
C PRO A 10 18.29 -8.44 -21.82
N GLY A 11 17.81 -9.17 -20.83
CA GLY A 11 18.60 -10.07 -20.01
C GLY A 11 17.74 -10.81 -19.01
N ARG A 12 16.86 -11.72 -19.49
CA ARG A 12 16.12 -12.62 -18.60
C ARG A 12 17.11 -13.59 -17.92
N VAL A 13 17.62 -13.21 -16.76
CA VAL A 13 18.13 -14.18 -15.80
C VAL A 13 16.93 -14.77 -15.06
N ARG A 14 16.39 -15.84 -15.59
CA ARG A 14 15.40 -16.68 -14.92
C ARG A 14 16.13 -17.29 -13.72
N MET A 15 15.98 -16.70 -12.51
CA MET A 15 16.42 -17.38 -11.30
C MET A 15 15.69 -18.71 -11.25
N LYS A 16 16.44 -19.80 -11.43
CA LYS A 16 15.95 -21.15 -11.18
C LYS A 16 15.66 -21.21 -9.70
N ASN A 17 14.38 -21.32 -9.38
CA ASN A 17 13.91 -21.65 -8.03
C ASN A 17 14.35 -23.09 -7.76
N THR A 18 15.58 -23.28 -7.30
CA THR A 18 16.20 -24.58 -7.01
C THR A 18 15.94 -24.94 -5.54
N GLY A 19 14.73 -25.31 -5.26
CA GLY A 19 14.32 -25.93 -4.02
C GLY A 19 12.83 -26.24 -4.08
N ASP A 20 12.49 -27.47 -3.81
CA ASP A 20 11.10 -27.91 -3.63
C ASP A 20 10.53 -27.28 -2.32
N HIS A 21 10.31 -25.97 -2.36
CA HIS A 21 9.81 -25.18 -1.23
C HIS A 21 8.28 -25.18 -1.23
N ASN A 22 7.69 -26.36 -1.32
CA ASN A 22 6.26 -26.48 -1.09
C ASN A 22 5.99 -26.12 0.38
N LEU A 23 5.48 -24.91 0.60
CA LEU A 23 5.15 -24.37 1.91
C LEU A 23 4.42 -25.41 2.77
N THR A 24 3.45 -26.10 2.20
CA THR A 24 2.58 -27.04 2.91
C THR A 24 3.25 -28.34 3.31
N ARG A 25 4.51 -28.57 2.88
CA ARG A 25 5.32 -29.75 3.25
C ARG A 25 6.43 -29.42 4.23
N SER A 26 6.61 -28.15 4.59
CA SER A 26 7.65 -27.78 5.55
C SER A 26 7.31 -28.29 6.97
N ALA A 27 8.32 -28.55 7.78
CA ALA A 27 8.14 -29.07 9.14
C ALA A 27 7.31 -28.10 10.00
N SER A 28 7.60 -26.81 9.91
CA SER A 28 6.85 -25.78 10.65
C SER A 28 5.41 -25.67 10.19
N TRP A 29 5.11 -25.82 8.90
CA TRP A 29 3.73 -25.84 8.41
C TRP A 29 2.95 -27.03 8.96
N LEU A 30 3.53 -28.23 8.93
CA LEU A 30 2.88 -29.44 9.46
C LEU A 30 2.63 -29.33 10.98
N ALA A 31 3.58 -28.76 11.73
CA ALA A 31 3.40 -28.46 13.15
C ALA A 31 2.25 -27.47 13.37
N LEU A 32 2.16 -26.41 12.57
CA LEU A 32 1.07 -25.43 12.64
C LEU A 32 -0.29 -26.04 12.33
N GLN A 33 -0.38 -26.98 11.40
CA GLN A 33 -1.63 -27.72 11.15
C GLN A 33 -2.06 -28.52 12.38
N ALA A 34 -1.12 -29.18 13.07
CA ALA A 34 -1.42 -29.90 14.32
C ALA A 34 -1.85 -28.94 15.43
N HIS A 35 -1.17 -27.81 15.58
CA HIS A 35 -1.56 -26.77 16.54
C HIS A 35 -2.95 -26.21 16.23
N ALA A 36 -3.29 -25.94 14.98
CA ALA A 36 -4.61 -25.47 14.59
C ALA A 36 -5.72 -26.44 14.97
N GLN A 37 -5.51 -27.75 14.74
CA GLN A 37 -6.46 -28.78 15.14
C GLN A 37 -6.63 -28.90 16.67
N ARG A 38 -5.56 -28.73 17.43
CA ARG A 38 -5.57 -28.72 18.88
C ARG A 38 -6.28 -27.49 19.44
N LEU A 39 -5.90 -26.30 18.93
CA LEU A 39 -6.44 -25.02 19.40
C LEU A 39 -7.91 -24.83 19.00
N ALA A 40 -8.35 -25.39 17.88
CA ALA A 40 -9.76 -25.32 17.46
C ALA A 40 -10.73 -25.89 18.54
N LYS A 41 -10.22 -26.79 19.41
CA LYS A 41 -10.99 -27.41 20.51
C LYS A 41 -10.88 -26.62 21.82
N ALA A 42 -9.95 -25.67 21.93
CA ALA A 42 -9.74 -24.87 23.12
C ALA A 42 -10.55 -23.57 23.04
N PRO A 43 -11.43 -23.29 24.02
CA PRO A 43 -12.13 -22.01 24.06
C PRO A 43 -11.14 -20.84 24.16
N LEU A 44 -11.30 -19.79 23.36
CA LEU A 44 -10.45 -18.61 23.44
C LEU A 44 -10.43 -18.00 24.84
N LYS A 45 -11.55 -18.08 25.56
CA LYS A 45 -11.68 -17.62 26.96
C LYS A 45 -10.62 -18.24 27.87
N ASP A 46 -10.32 -19.54 27.69
CA ASP A 46 -9.34 -20.22 28.52
C ASP A 46 -7.91 -19.76 28.26
N LEU A 47 -7.61 -19.43 27.01
CA LEU A 47 -6.36 -18.81 26.64
C LEU A 47 -6.23 -17.38 27.22
N LEU A 48 -7.31 -16.61 27.21
CA LEU A 48 -7.33 -15.23 27.73
C LEU A 48 -7.17 -15.17 29.25
N ASN A 49 -7.57 -16.20 29.97
CA ASN A 49 -7.45 -16.29 31.43
C ASN A 49 -6.02 -16.62 31.91
N GLN A 50 -5.08 -16.90 30.99
CA GLN A 50 -3.68 -17.15 31.34
C GLN A 50 -3.02 -15.88 31.90
N ALA A 51 -2.43 -16.00 33.08
CA ALA A 51 -1.72 -14.88 33.73
C ALA A 51 -0.53 -14.43 32.86
N GLY A 52 -0.37 -13.11 32.73
CA GLY A 52 0.72 -12.52 31.93
C GLY A 52 0.55 -12.57 30.42
N ARG A 53 -0.49 -13.19 29.91
CA ARG A 53 -0.70 -13.36 28.46
C ARG A 53 -0.63 -12.06 27.67
N ARG A 54 -1.23 -10.97 28.14
CA ARG A 54 -1.18 -9.70 27.46
C ARG A 54 0.25 -9.17 27.30
N HIS A 55 1.07 -9.32 28.32
CA HIS A 55 2.47 -8.90 28.25
C HIS A 55 3.28 -9.80 27.31
N GLU A 56 3.04 -11.11 27.36
CA GLU A 56 3.73 -12.11 26.53
C GLU A 56 3.41 -11.95 25.03
N TYR A 57 2.16 -11.58 24.69
CA TYR A 57 1.67 -11.46 23.32
C TYR A 57 1.44 -9.99 22.92
N SER A 58 2.33 -9.13 23.38
CA SER A 58 2.40 -7.73 22.94
C SER A 58 3.83 -7.39 22.56
N VAL A 59 3.98 -6.59 21.51
CA VAL A 59 5.27 -6.01 21.08
C VAL A 59 5.12 -4.51 20.93
N GLN A 60 6.17 -3.79 21.29
CA GLN A 60 6.25 -2.36 21.09
C GLN A 60 7.46 -2.01 20.24
N ALA A 61 7.22 -1.29 19.16
CA ALA A 61 8.27 -0.80 18.27
C ALA A 61 7.81 0.47 17.55
N CYS A 62 8.72 1.38 17.27
CA CYS A 62 8.47 2.60 16.49
C CYS A 62 7.24 3.42 16.95
N GLY A 63 7.02 3.50 18.27
CA GLY A 63 5.86 4.20 18.83
C GLY A 63 4.52 3.47 18.69
N LEU A 64 4.52 2.26 18.14
CA LEU A 64 3.34 1.41 17.99
C LEU A 64 3.35 0.29 19.03
N VAL A 65 2.17 -0.06 19.51
CA VAL A 65 1.94 -1.24 20.34
C VAL A 65 1.04 -2.20 19.57
N MET A 66 1.54 -3.41 19.33
CA MET A 66 0.78 -4.50 18.74
C MET A 66 0.41 -5.51 19.84
N ASP A 67 -0.86 -5.56 20.23
CA ASP A 67 -1.42 -6.53 21.18
C ASP A 67 -2.13 -7.64 20.38
N PHE A 68 -1.53 -8.81 20.34
CA PHE A 68 -2.10 -10.01 19.72
C PHE A 68 -2.48 -11.09 20.73
N SER A 69 -2.64 -10.71 22.01
CA SER A 69 -3.04 -11.61 23.10
C SER A 69 -4.42 -12.26 22.89
N ARG A 70 -5.27 -11.62 22.06
CA ARG A 70 -6.61 -12.13 21.72
C ARG A 70 -6.63 -13.06 20.51
N GLN A 71 -5.48 -13.37 19.94
CA GLN A 71 -5.39 -14.38 18.89
C GLN A 71 -5.47 -15.79 19.46
N HIS A 72 -6.00 -16.71 18.65
CA HIS A 72 -6.14 -18.13 19.02
C HIS A 72 -4.82 -18.86 18.82
N LEU A 73 -3.83 -18.53 19.64
CA LEU A 73 -2.48 -19.07 19.60
C LEU A 73 -1.92 -19.23 21.03
N ASP A 74 -0.97 -20.11 21.16
CA ASP A 74 -0.16 -20.32 22.36
C ASP A 74 1.34 -20.20 22.00
N ARG A 75 2.22 -20.43 22.98
CA ARG A 75 3.67 -20.30 22.80
C ARG A 75 4.20 -21.24 21.73
N ASP A 76 3.74 -22.49 21.71
CA ASP A 76 4.21 -23.48 20.73
C ASP A 76 3.80 -23.08 19.31
N THR A 77 2.59 -22.57 19.17
CA THR A 77 2.11 -22.02 17.88
C THR A 77 2.94 -20.81 17.45
N LEU A 78 3.23 -19.87 18.37
CA LEU A 78 4.06 -18.71 18.08
C LEU A 78 5.48 -19.13 17.65
N ASN A 79 6.10 -20.06 18.37
CA ASN A 79 7.41 -20.59 18.02
C ASN A 79 7.40 -21.24 16.62
N SER A 80 6.37 -22.03 16.30
CA SER A 80 6.24 -22.64 14.97
C SER A 80 6.02 -21.60 13.86
N LEU A 81 5.33 -20.48 14.14
CA LEU A 81 5.19 -19.36 13.19
C LEU A 81 6.53 -18.67 12.95
N LEU A 82 7.32 -18.44 13.99
CA LEU A 82 8.66 -17.88 13.87
C LEU A 82 9.60 -18.80 13.08
N SER A 83 9.59 -20.12 13.41
CA SER A 83 10.36 -21.10 12.64
C SER A 83 9.94 -21.16 11.18
N LEU A 84 8.65 -21.00 10.86
CA LEU A 84 8.18 -20.92 9.48
C LEU A 84 8.72 -19.67 8.77
N ALA A 85 8.77 -18.53 9.45
CA ALA A 85 9.37 -17.30 8.90
C ALA A 85 10.86 -17.49 8.58
N GLU A 86 11.60 -18.18 9.45
CA GLU A 86 13.01 -18.53 9.24
C GLU A 86 13.18 -19.53 8.06
N GLU A 87 12.42 -20.62 8.04
CA GLU A 87 12.40 -21.58 6.92
C GLU A 87 12.09 -20.91 5.59
N ARG A 88 11.22 -19.87 5.59
CA ARG A 88 10.85 -19.10 4.40
C ARG A 88 11.78 -17.92 4.12
N GLN A 89 12.88 -17.82 4.87
CA GLN A 89 13.91 -16.79 4.67
C GLN A 89 13.34 -15.35 4.68
N LEU A 90 12.42 -15.06 5.62
CA LEU A 90 11.79 -13.74 5.69
C LEU A 90 12.81 -12.61 5.85
N GLU A 91 13.85 -12.80 6.69
CA GLU A 91 14.92 -11.82 6.89
C GLU A 91 15.71 -11.53 5.59
N PRO A 92 16.26 -12.54 4.87
CA PRO A 92 16.90 -12.31 3.58
C PRO A 92 16.00 -11.64 2.53
N TRP A 93 14.70 -11.97 2.52
CA TRP A 93 13.75 -11.29 1.62
C TRP A 93 13.55 -9.82 2.00
N ARG A 94 13.49 -9.51 3.30
CA ARG A 94 13.44 -8.14 3.79
C ARG A 94 14.68 -7.34 3.41
N GLU A 95 15.87 -7.93 3.56
CA GLU A 95 17.13 -7.32 3.15
C GLU A 95 17.13 -6.99 1.65
N LYS A 96 16.71 -7.93 0.81
CA LYS A 96 16.55 -7.71 -0.64
C LYS A 96 15.57 -6.59 -0.97
N LEU A 97 14.44 -6.52 -0.24
CA LEU A 97 13.48 -5.44 -0.39
C LEU A 97 14.14 -4.07 -0.18
N PHE A 98 14.89 -3.91 0.92
CA PHE A 98 15.57 -2.66 1.24
C PHE A 98 16.76 -2.37 0.33
N ALA A 99 17.41 -3.40 -0.21
CA ALA A 99 18.49 -3.27 -1.18
C ALA A 99 18.00 -2.89 -2.60
N GLY A 100 16.70 -2.83 -2.83
CA GLY A 100 16.15 -2.51 -4.15
C GLY A 100 16.27 -3.65 -5.17
N GLU A 101 16.42 -4.88 -4.70
CA GLU A 101 16.39 -6.05 -5.56
C GLU A 101 14.95 -6.33 -6.07
N PRO A 102 14.78 -7.02 -7.20
CA PRO A 102 13.48 -7.33 -7.78
C PRO A 102 12.75 -8.42 -6.98
N VAL A 103 12.20 -8.06 -5.80
CA VAL A 103 11.44 -8.94 -4.92
C VAL A 103 10.01 -9.20 -5.41
N ASN A 104 9.47 -8.34 -6.26
CA ASN A 104 8.23 -8.61 -6.98
C ASN A 104 8.53 -9.49 -8.19
N ASN A 105 8.55 -10.79 -7.95
CA ASN A 105 8.96 -11.80 -8.94
C ASN A 105 7.91 -12.07 -10.03
N THR A 106 6.70 -11.52 -9.91
CA THR A 106 5.66 -11.63 -10.95
C THR A 106 5.81 -10.55 -12.02
N GLU A 107 6.32 -9.39 -11.65
CA GLU A 107 6.55 -8.24 -12.55
C GLU A 107 8.05 -7.98 -12.79
N ASP A 108 8.94 -8.74 -12.14
CA ASP A 108 10.39 -8.57 -12.16
C ASP A 108 10.81 -7.13 -11.77
N ARG A 109 10.34 -6.67 -10.62
CA ARG A 109 10.53 -5.30 -10.14
C ARG A 109 10.96 -5.23 -8.68
N ALA A 110 11.73 -4.21 -8.37
CA ALA A 110 11.92 -3.76 -7.00
C ALA A 110 10.60 -3.21 -6.42
N ALA A 111 10.47 -3.31 -5.09
CA ALA A 111 9.33 -2.76 -4.35
C ALA A 111 9.85 -1.73 -3.34
N MET A 112 9.84 -0.44 -3.73
CA MET A 112 10.50 0.64 -3.01
C MET A 112 9.53 1.51 -2.19
N HIS A 113 8.56 0.90 -1.52
CA HIS A 113 7.54 1.63 -0.73
C HIS A 113 8.15 2.53 0.36
N MET A 114 9.29 2.10 0.97
CA MET A 114 10.01 2.86 1.98
C MET A 114 10.59 4.16 1.41
N ALA A 115 11.00 4.19 0.15
CA ALA A 115 11.58 5.36 -0.49
C ALA A 115 10.61 6.56 -0.54
N LEU A 116 9.30 6.31 -0.57
CA LEU A 116 8.28 7.37 -0.52
C LEU A 116 8.22 8.11 0.83
N ARG A 117 8.84 7.57 1.88
CA ARG A 117 8.88 8.14 3.23
C ARG A 117 10.30 8.43 3.69
N ALA A 118 11.25 8.25 2.79
CA ALA A 118 12.66 8.48 3.06
C ALA A 118 12.97 9.98 3.11
N THR A 119 13.98 10.32 3.87
CA THR A 119 14.54 11.68 3.91
C THR A 119 15.46 11.92 2.70
N PRO A 120 15.81 13.16 2.36
CA PRO A 120 16.77 13.45 1.31
C PRO A 120 18.15 12.81 1.49
N ASP A 121 18.51 12.50 2.76
CA ASP A 121 19.82 11.95 3.14
C ASP A 121 19.86 10.40 3.06
N ASP A 122 18.72 9.75 2.85
CA ASP A 122 18.66 8.31 2.68
C ASP A 122 19.19 7.88 1.30
N ASP A 123 19.86 6.72 1.21
CA ASP A 123 20.43 6.18 -0.03
C ASP A 123 19.75 4.86 -0.42
N TYR A 124 18.58 4.96 -1.06
CA TYR A 124 17.95 3.81 -1.69
C TYR A 124 18.27 3.78 -3.18
N ARG A 125 18.64 2.58 -3.68
CA ARG A 125 19.05 2.39 -5.08
C ARG A 125 18.29 1.24 -5.73
N VAL A 126 18.02 1.38 -7.03
CA VAL A 126 17.50 0.31 -7.88
C VAL A 126 18.41 0.23 -9.11
N ASN A 127 18.99 -0.93 -9.37
CA ASN A 127 19.97 -1.13 -10.46
C ASN A 127 21.16 -0.14 -10.40
N GLY A 128 21.58 0.25 -9.18
CA GLY A 128 22.66 1.22 -8.96
C GLY A 128 22.26 2.69 -9.06
N GLU A 129 21.05 3.00 -9.52
CA GLU A 129 20.54 4.38 -9.62
C GLU A 129 19.85 4.80 -8.30
N ALA A 130 20.18 6.00 -7.82
CA ALA A 130 19.54 6.56 -6.62
C ALA A 130 18.08 6.94 -6.93
N VAL A 131 17.13 6.47 -6.09
CA VAL A 131 15.69 6.71 -6.28
C VAL A 131 15.18 7.93 -5.51
N ILE A 132 15.85 8.31 -4.43
CA ILE A 132 15.41 9.40 -3.54
C ILE A 132 15.28 10.74 -4.25
N PRO A 133 16.23 11.19 -5.08
CA PRO A 133 16.10 12.47 -5.78
C PRO A 133 14.85 12.53 -6.66
N ALA A 134 14.52 11.45 -7.37
CA ALA A 134 13.33 11.39 -8.22
C ALA A 134 12.04 11.41 -7.39
N VAL A 135 12.00 10.73 -6.23
CA VAL A 135 10.86 10.76 -5.30
C VAL A 135 10.61 12.17 -4.80
N HIS A 136 11.64 12.86 -4.30
CA HIS A 136 11.49 14.21 -3.76
C HIS A 136 11.12 15.22 -4.85
N ALA A 137 11.68 15.13 -6.05
CA ALA A 137 11.29 15.98 -7.18
C ALA A 137 9.81 15.81 -7.53
N GLU A 138 9.28 14.59 -7.49
CA GLU A 138 7.88 14.34 -7.76
C GLU A 138 6.97 14.85 -6.63
N LEU A 139 7.36 14.68 -5.37
CA LEU A 139 6.63 15.24 -4.23
C LEU A 139 6.58 16.77 -4.28
N GLU A 140 7.65 17.41 -4.68
CA GLU A 140 7.69 18.87 -4.86
C GLU A 140 6.75 19.32 -6.00
N ARG A 141 6.74 18.60 -7.13
CA ARG A 141 5.80 18.88 -8.22
C ARG A 141 4.35 18.76 -7.79
N ILE A 142 4.03 17.75 -6.99
CA ILE A 142 2.69 17.57 -6.39
C ILE A 142 2.36 18.76 -5.50
N GLY A 143 3.29 19.18 -4.64
CA GLY A 143 3.11 20.35 -3.76
C GLY A 143 2.83 21.61 -4.56
N GLN A 144 3.63 21.90 -5.57
CA GLN A 144 3.45 23.07 -6.46
C GLN A 144 2.08 23.05 -7.18
N PHE A 145 1.64 21.89 -7.63
CA PHE A 145 0.33 21.73 -8.26
C PHE A 145 -0.81 22.01 -7.27
N VAL A 146 -0.73 21.45 -6.07
CA VAL A 146 -1.72 21.69 -5.00
C VAL A 146 -1.77 23.17 -4.63
N ASP A 147 -0.63 23.81 -4.44
CA ASP A 147 -0.55 25.24 -4.13
C ASP A 147 -1.15 26.11 -5.24
N ALA A 148 -0.90 25.77 -6.49
CA ALA A 148 -1.46 26.48 -7.61
C ALA A 148 -3.00 26.38 -7.68
N ILE A 149 -3.57 25.22 -7.33
CA ILE A 149 -5.03 25.05 -7.21
C ILE A 149 -5.56 25.87 -6.01
N HIS A 150 -4.96 25.76 -4.84
CA HIS A 150 -5.41 26.47 -3.64
C HIS A 150 -5.37 28.00 -3.83
N GLN A 151 -4.39 28.51 -4.56
CA GLN A 151 -4.24 29.93 -4.86
C GLN A 151 -5.11 30.39 -6.05
N GLY A 152 -5.88 29.49 -6.66
CA GLY A 152 -6.70 29.81 -7.85
C GLY A 152 -5.90 30.12 -9.11
N LYS A 153 -4.60 29.77 -9.15
CA LYS A 153 -3.75 29.94 -10.33
C LYS A 153 -4.06 28.91 -11.41
N TYR A 154 -4.52 27.73 -10.97
CA TYR A 154 -5.00 26.68 -11.86
C TYR A 154 -6.50 26.82 -11.99
N THR A 155 -6.96 27.11 -13.18
CA THR A 155 -8.38 27.35 -13.48
C THR A 155 -8.90 26.34 -14.49
N GLY A 156 -10.20 26.11 -14.48
CA GLY A 156 -10.88 25.41 -15.56
C GLY A 156 -10.90 26.20 -16.86
N ASN A 157 -11.43 25.62 -17.92
CA ASN A 157 -11.51 26.24 -19.25
C ASN A 157 -12.30 27.58 -19.27
N SER A 158 -13.20 27.76 -18.30
CA SER A 158 -13.99 29.00 -18.13
C SER A 158 -13.25 30.11 -17.37
N GLY A 159 -12.02 29.85 -16.88
CA GLY A 159 -11.28 30.76 -16.00
C GLY A 159 -11.73 30.70 -14.53
N LYS A 160 -12.69 29.87 -14.16
CA LYS A 160 -13.11 29.69 -12.77
C LYS A 160 -12.05 28.86 -11.99
N PRO A 161 -11.82 29.17 -10.69
CA PRO A 161 -10.97 28.38 -9.84
C PRO A 161 -11.53 26.96 -9.69
N LEU A 162 -10.64 25.94 -9.68
CA LEU A 162 -11.01 24.56 -9.40
C LEU A 162 -11.32 24.38 -7.91
N ARG A 163 -12.48 23.82 -7.58
CA ARG A 163 -12.95 23.61 -6.20
C ARG A 163 -13.41 22.19 -5.95
N GLN A 164 -13.70 21.44 -6.99
CA GLN A 164 -14.16 20.06 -6.94
C GLN A 164 -13.07 19.15 -7.47
N VAL A 165 -12.73 18.13 -6.72
CA VAL A 165 -11.75 17.10 -7.09
C VAL A 165 -12.48 15.77 -7.13
N VAL A 166 -12.47 15.09 -8.26
CA VAL A 166 -13.03 13.74 -8.39
C VAL A 166 -11.89 12.75 -8.56
N ASN A 167 -11.67 11.90 -7.57
CA ASN A 167 -10.69 10.83 -7.63
C ASN A 167 -11.33 9.57 -8.22
N ILE A 168 -10.85 9.14 -9.37
CA ILE A 168 -11.26 7.88 -10.01
C ILE A 168 -10.17 6.84 -9.75
N GLY A 169 -10.47 5.82 -8.96
CA GLY A 169 -9.51 4.79 -8.60
C GLY A 169 -10.18 3.67 -7.83
N ILE A 170 -9.51 2.51 -7.70
CA ILE A 170 -10.04 1.35 -6.97
C ILE A 170 -9.01 0.80 -5.98
N GLY A 171 -9.46 0.18 -4.90
CA GLY A 171 -8.61 -0.38 -3.88
C GLY A 171 -7.70 0.66 -3.23
N GLY A 172 -6.37 0.49 -3.27
CA GLY A 172 -5.41 1.43 -2.69
C GLY A 172 -5.41 2.82 -3.35
N SER A 173 -5.85 2.92 -4.60
CA SER A 173 -5.99 4.18 -5.32
C SER A 173 -7.27 4.96 -4.96
N ASP A 174 -8.17 4.35 -4.20
CA ASP A 174 -9.39 4.96 -3.66
C ASP A 174 -9.35 5.05 -2.14
N LEU A 175 -9.22 3.91 -1.44
CA LEU A 175 -9.37 3.81 0.01
C LEU A 175 -8.34 4.67 0.77
N GLY A 176 -7.09 4.72 0.31
CA GLY A 176 -6.05 5.54 0.94
C GLY A 176 -6.41 7.03 0.94
N PRO A 177 -6.66 7.64 -0.23
CA PRO A 177 -7.11 9.03 -0.34
C PRO A 177 -8.42 9.31 0.40
N ALA A 178 -9.42 8.42 0.30
CA ALA A 178 -10.72 8.58 0.96
C ALA A 178 -10.60 8.58 2.49
N ILE A 179 -9.82 7.64 3.05
CA ILE A 179 -9.57 7.57 4.51
C ILE A 179 -8.82 8.83 4.97
N ALA A 180 -7.79 9.26 4.25
CA ALA A 180 -7.03 10.46 4.59
C ALA A 180 -7.94 11.71 4.57
N TYR A 181 -8.77 11.84 3.54
CA TYR A 181 -9.73 12.95 3.43
C TYR A 181 -10.75 12.98 4.56
N GLN A 182 -11.25 11.82 4.99
CA GLN A 182 -12.21 11.70 6.10
C GLN A 182 -11.54 11.93 7.46
N ALA A 183 -10.39 11.28 7.70
CA ALA A 183 -9.68 11.37 8.98
C ALA A 183 -9.15 12.78 9.27
N LEU A 184 -8.77 13.52 8.23
CA LEU A 184 -8.26 14.88 8.32
C LEU A 184 -9.32 15.95 8.05
N HIS A 185 -10.59 15.61 8.28
CA HIS A 185 -11.73 16.49 7.99
C HIS A 185 -11.54 17.93 8.49
N ASP A 186 -11.10 18.12 9.71
CA ASP A 186 -10.95 19.44 10.35
C ASP A 186 -9.75 20.24 9.82
N PHE A 187 -8.83 19.57 9.14
CA PHE A 187 -7.62 20.16 8.54
C PHE A 187 -7.74 20.42 7.04
N ARG A 188 -8.88 20.07 6.42
CA ARG A 188 -9.12 20.25 4.99
C ARG A 188 -9.14 21.72 4.59
N HIS A 189 -8.71 21.99 3.38
CA HIS A 189 -8.93 23.31 2.77
C HIS A 189 -10.44 23.54 2.60
N ARG A 190 -10.97 24.63 3.19
CA ARG A 190 -12.43 24.86 3.33
C ARG A 190 -13.18 25.01 2.01
N GLN A 191 -12.49 25.41 0.95
CA GLN A 191 -13.06 25.64 -0.37
C GLN A 191 -12.88 24.44 -1.32
N MET A 192 -12.22 23.36 -0.89
CA MET A 192 -11.96 22.20 -1.71
C MET A 192 -12.83 21.03 -1.26
N HIS A 193 -13.49 20.39 -2.22
CA HIS A 193 -14.34 19.23 -1.99
C HIS A 193 -13.82 18.05 -2.81
N CYS A 194 -13.53 16.93 -2.15
CA CYS A 194 -13.08 15.71 -2.81
C CYS A 194 -14.20 14.67 -2.85
N HIS A 195 -14.36 14.07 -4.00
CA HIS A 195 -15.29 13.00 -4.30
C HIS A 195 -14.49 11.78 -4.75
N PHE A 196 -14.98 10.59 -4.49
CA PHE A 196 -14.28 9.34 -4.76
C PHE A 196 -15.20 8.43 -5.56
N VAL A 197 -14.73 7.97 -6.70
CA VAL A 197 -15.44 7.05 -7.61
C VAL A 197 -14.62 5.79 -7.76
N SER A 198 -15.13 4.67 -7.25
CA SER A 198 -14.40 3.40 -7.20
C SER A 198 -15.10 2.25 -7.90
N ALA A 199 -16.42 2.31 -8.09
CA ALA A 199 -17.16 1.27 -8.77
C ALA A 199 -16.99 1.34 -10.30
N ILE A 200 -17.02 0.18 -10.97
CA ILE A 200 -17.12 0.10 -12.42
C ILE A 200 -18.52 0.51 -12.92
N ASP A 201 -19.49 0.50 -12.01
CA ASP A 201 -20.85 0.94 -12.29
C ASP A 201 -20.84 2.46 -12.57
N GLY A 202 -21.21 2.82 -13.79
CA GLY A 202 -21.25 4.20 -14.22
C GLY A 202 -22.30 5.07 -13.49
N GLN A 203 -23.19 4.49 -12.68
CA GLN A 203 -24.22 5.24 -11.97
C GLN A 203 -23.62 6.20 -10.95
N GLU A 204 -22.60 5.76 -10.20
CA GLU A 204 -21.91 6.60 -9.21
C GLU A 204 -21.31 7.85 -9.87
N LEU A 205 -20.62 7.68 -10.98
CA LEU A 205 -20.02 8.78 -11.73
C LEU A 205 -21.12 9.67 -12.37
N HIS A 206 -22.16 9.05 -12.93
CA HIS A 206 -23.29 9.77 -13.52
C HIS A 206 -23.97 10.69 -12.49
N ASP A 207 -24.36 10.16 -11.34
CA ASP A 207 -25.04 10.93 -10.29
C ASP A 207 -24.17 12.06 -9.78
N LEU A 208 -22.88 11.80 -9.60
CA LEU A 208 -21.92 12.81 -9.18
C LEU A 208 -21.82 13.96 -10.21
N THR A 209 -21.68 13.64 -11.48
CA THR A 209 -21.52 14.64 -12.56
C THR A 209 -22.77 15.50 -12.76
N GLN A 210 -23.95 15.03 -12.34
CA GLN A 210 -25.17 15.86 -12.36
C GLN A 210 -25.15 16.99 -11.32
N THR A 211 -24.32 16.86 -10.28
CA THR A 211 -24.26 17.81 -9.15
C THR A 211 -23.07 18.76 -9.21
N LEU A 212 -22.06 18.45 -10.03
CA LEU A 212 -20.83 19.22 -10.12
C LEU A 212 -20.87 20.25 -11.25
N ASP A 213 -20.30 21.44 -10.99
CA ASP A 213 -20.00 22.39 -12.07
C ASP A 213 -18.73 21.95 -12.82
N PRO A 214 -18.82 21.54 -14.08
CA PRO A 214 -17.65 21.11 -14.85
C PRO A 214 -16.57 22.19 -14.99
N ALA A 215 -16.97 23.46 -14.87
CA ALA A 215 -16.04 24.60 -14.93
C ALA A 215 -15.15 24.73 -13.69
N GLU A 216 -15.52 24.10 -12.57
CA GLU A 216 -14.80 24.13 -11.29
C GLU A 216 -14.28 22.74 -10.86
N THR A 217 -14.38 21.73 -11.73
CA THR A 217 -14.08 20.33 -11.41
C THR A 217 -12.79 19.86 -12.10
N VAL A 218 -11.95 19.18 -11.33
CA VAL A 218 -10.78 18.44 -11.84
C VAL A 218 -10.92 16.95 -11.53
N PHE A 219 -10.58 16.10 -12.51
CA PHE A 219 -10.56 14.65 -12.35
C PHE A 219 -9.12 14.16 -12.16
N ILE A 220 -8.91 13.30 -11.16
CA ILE A 220 -7.65 12.60 -10.91
C ILE A 220 -7.88 11.13 -11.21
N VAL A 221 -7.25 10.60 -12.23
CA VAL A 221 -7.27 9.17 -12.55
C VAL A 221 -6.11 8.50 -11.82
N CYS A 222 -6.45 7.77 -10.77
CA CYS A 222 -5.47 7.14 -9.87
C CYS A 222 -5.32 5.66 -10.18
N SER A 223 -4.23 5.27 -10.83
CA SER A 223 -3.92 3.89 -11.16
C SER A 223 -2.41 3.67 -11.21
N LYS A 224 -1.92 2.57 -10.62
CA LYS A 224 -0.50 2.20 -10.63
C LYS A 224 0.01 1.90 -12.05
N THR A 225 -0.79 1.22 -12.86
CA THR A 225 -0.39 0.71 -14.18
C THR A 225 -1.15 1.33 -15.33
N PHE A 226 -2.22 2.07 -15.06
CA PHE A 226 -3.17 2.57 -16.07
C PHE A 226 -3.77 1.46 -16.96
N THR A 227 -3.96 0.28 -16.35
CA THR A 227 -4.56 -0.91 -16.99
C THR A 227 -5.72 -1.49 -16.18
N THR A 228 -6.06 -0.88 -15.03
CA THR A 228 -7.17 -1.32 -14.17
C THR A 228 -8.48 -1.03 -14.88
N THR A 229 -9.23 -2.08 -15.20
CA THR A 229 -10.43 -2.00 -16.05
C THR A 229 -11.47 -1.04 -15.49
N GLU A 230 -11.75 -1.13 -14.19
CA GLU A 230 -12.74 -0.30 -13.50
C GLU A 230 -12.35 1.19 -13.53
N THR A 231 -11.08 1.49 -13.31
CA THR A 231 -10.57 2.86 -13.35
C THR A 231 -10.62 3.41 -14.77
N MET A 232 -10.21 2.61 -15.78
CA MET A 232 -10.19 3.05 -17.17
C MET A 232 -11.59 3.17 -17.79
N ALA A 233 -12.58 2.44 -17.25
CA ALA A 233 -13.96 2.54 -17.71
C ALA A 233 -14.62 3.87 -17.30
N ASN A 234 -14.20 4.44 -16.18
CA ASN A 234 -14.71 5.71 -15.65
C ASN A 234 -13.85 6.94 -16.02
N ALA A 235 -12.69 6.73 -16.64
CA ALA A 235 -11.75 7.79 -17.02
C ALA A 235 -11.92 8.24 -18.45
#